data_f959c1f2c77380043974901b358ad74a
#
_entry.id   f959c1f2c77380043974901b358ad74a
#
_cell.length_a   1.000
_cell.length_b   1.000
_cell.length_c   1.000
_cell.angle_alpha   90.00
_cell.angle_beta   90.00
_cell.angle_gamma   90.00
#
_symmetry.space_group_name_H-M   'P 1'
#
loop_
_entity.id
_entity.type
_entity.pdbx_description
1 polymer ?
#
loop_
_entity_poly.entity_id
_entity_poly.type
_entity_poly.pdbx_seq_one_letter_code
_entity_poly.pdbx_strand_id
1 'polypeptide(L)'
;MNIELTTFFIFSFLLIVASIKVITSSNPVLSAIYLVFSFFLSAVLWLLLGAEFLSIILILVYVGAVMVLFLFVVMMLDINIAKKSAAYIKYLPVGIGVFIIFNVLIIFFFINTFENINYNAINSINVISESNTENLGYVLFTDYIVEFE
;
A
#
# COMPACT_ATOMS: atom_id res chain seq x y z
N MET A 1 -7.09 1.84 -25.73
CA MET A 1 -6.81 1.09 -24.49
C MET A 1 -5.75 1.90 -23.76
N ASN A 2 -6.13 2.51 -22.65
CA ASN A 2 -5.23 3.44 -21.97
C ASN A 2 -4.10 2.64 -21.32
N ILE A 3 -2.86 2.91 -21.74
CA ILE A 3 -1.66 2.23 -21.24
C ILE A 3 -1.60 2.29 -19.70
N GLU A 4 -1.95 3.43 -19.12
CA GLU A 4 -2.01 3.64 -17.66
C GLU A 4 -2.95 2.66 -16.97
N LEU A 5 -4.16 2.49 -17.49
CA LEU A 5 -5.16 1.58 -16.92
C LEU A 5 -4.70 0.11 -17.01
N THR A 6 -4.10 -0.29 -18.11
CA THR A 6 -3.55 -1.66 -18.26
C THR A 6 -2.40 -1.89 -17.28
N THR A 7 -1.49 -0.92 -17.15
CA THR A 7 -0.38 -0.99 -16.21
C THR A 7 -0.89 -1.07 -14.76
N PHE A 8 -1.90 -0.27 -14.42
CA PHE A 8 -2.53 -0.32 -13.09
C PHE A 8 -3.06 -1.71 -12.75
N PHE A 9 -3.82 -2.35 -13.66
CA PHE A 9 -4.35 -3.69 -13.41
C PHE A 9 -3.26 -4.75 -13.26
N ILE A 10 -2.19 -4.67 -14.05
CA ILE A 10 -1.06 -5.61 -13.96
C ILE A 10 -0.39 -5.48 -12.59
N PHE A 11 -0.03 -4.25 -12.16
CA PHE A 11 0.63 -4.03 -10.88
C PHE A 11 -0.27 -4.35 -9.68
N SER A 12 -1.57 -4.05 -9.76
CA SER A 12 -2.54 -4.42 -8.73
C SER A 12 -2.67 -5.93 -8.58
N PHE A 13 -2.72 -6.66 -9.68
CA PHE A 13 -2.76 -8.12 -9.63
C PHE A 13 -1.49 -8.72 -9.02
N LEU A 14 -0.31 -8.23 -9.42
CA LEU A 14 0.96 -8.66 -8.85
C LEU A 14 1.04 -8.35 -7.35
N LEU A 15 0.52 -7.20 -6.90
CA LEU A 15 0.46 -6.83 -5.50
C LEU A 15 -0.38 -7.81 -4.68
N ILE A 16 -1.55 -8.20 -5.18
CA ILE A 16 -2.41 -9.18 -4.52
C ILE A 16 -1.69 -10.53 -4.40
N VAL A 17 -1.06 -11.00 -5.47
CA VAL A 17 -0.31 -12.27 -5.47
C VAL A 17 0.86 -12.21 -4.49
N ALA A 18 1.62 -11.12 -4.46
CA ALA A 18 2.71 -10.92 -3.52
C ALA A 18 2.21 -10.93 -2.07
N SER A 19 1.13 -10.23 -1.77
CA SER A 19 0.53 -10.17 -0.42
C SER A 19 0.04 -11.54 0.07
N ILE A 20 -0.56 -12.34 -0.82
CA ILE A 20 -0.96 -13.71 -0.49
C ILE A 20 0.28 -14.56 -0.16
N LYS A 21 1.38 -14.38 -0.92
CA LYS A 21 2.64 -15.10 -0.67
C LYS A 21 3.29 -14.70 0.66
N VAL A 22 3.19 -13.44 1.08
CA VAL A 22 3.64 -12.99 2.41
C VAL A 22 3.02 -13.83 3.52
N ILE A 23 1.70 -14.03 3.46
CA ILE A 23 0.94 -14.75 4.50
C ILE A 23 1.12 -16.27 4.40
N THR A 24 1.22 -16.80 3.18
CA THR A 24 1.23 -18.26 2.96
C THR A 24 2.62 -18.86 3.12
N SER A 25 3.68 -18.06 2.98
CA SER A 25 5.05 -18.54 3.08
C SER A 25 5.35 -19.11 4.47
N SER A 26 5.96 -20.29 4.51
CA SER A 26 6.39 -20.93 5.76
C SER A 26 7.75 -20.43 6.23
N ASN A 27 8.57 -19.94 5.31
CA ASN A 27 9.91 -19.42 5.62
C ASN A 27 9.80 -17.91 5.89
N PRO A 28 10.18 -17.44 7.10
CA PRO A 28 10.06 -16.02 7.47
C PRO A 28 10.93 -15.10 6.60
N VAL A 29 12.09 -15.54 6.15
CA VAL A 29 12.95 -14.78 5.24
C VAL A 29 12.28 -14.61 3.87
N LEU A 30 11.68 -15.68 3.34
CA LEU A 30 10.96 -15.63 2.08
C LEU A 30 9.72 -14.74 2.17
N SER A 31 8.99 -14.81 3.30
CA SER A 31 7.86 -13.93 3.59
C SER A 31 8.28 -12.46 3.61
N ALA A 32 9.41 -12.16 4.24
CA ALA A 32 9.97 -10.81 4.29
C ALA A 32 10.35 -10.29 2.88
N ILE A 33 10.92 -11.13 2.02
CA ILE A 33 11.23 -10.75 0.63
C ILE A 33 9.96 -10.44 -0.15
N TYR A 34 8.90 -11.24 -0.02
CA TYR A 34 7.61 -10.94 -0.65
C TYR A 34 6.98 -9.66 -0.11
N LEU A 35 7.19 -9.34 1.18
CA LEU A 35 6.75 -8.09 1.78
C LEU A 35 7.47 -6.88 1.16
N VAL A 36 8.79 -6.94 1.01
CA VAL A 36 9.58 -5.92 0.29
C VAL A 36 9.02 -5.70 -1.11
N PHE A 37 8.79 -6.79 -1.82
CA PHE A 37 8.26 -6.74 -3.18
C PHE A 37 6.85 -6.13 -3.24
N SER A 38 5.98 -6.43 -2.27
CA SER A 38 4.65 -5.84 -2.20
C SER A 38 4.69 -4.33 -1.93
N PHE A 39 5.59 -3.84 -1.08
CA PHE A 39 5.78 -2.39 -0.90
C PHE A 39 6.30 -1.70 -2.16
N PHE A 40 7.22 -2.35 -2.88
CA PHE A 40 7.70 -1.82 -4.15
C PHE A 40 6.56 -1.69 -5.18
N LEU A 41 5.73 -2.72 -5.33
CA LEU A 41 4.55 -2.68 -6.21
C LEU A 41 3.54 -1.61 -5.78
N SER A 42 3.35 -1.44 -4.48
CA SER A 42 2.50 -0.38 -3.92
C SER A 42 3.01 1.02 -4.28
N ALA A 43 4.32 1.22 -4.22
CA ALA A 43 4.94 2.49 -4.62
C ALA A 43 4.68 2.82 -6.10
N VAL A 44 4.76 1.81 -6.98
CA VAL A 44 4.43 2.00 -8.41
C VAL A 44 2.96 2.40 -8.60
N LEU A 45 2.03 1.81 -7.83
CA LEU A 45 0.62 2.21 -7.88
C LEU A 45 0.41 3.65 -7.41
N TRP A 46 1.09 4.09 -6.35
CA TRP A 46 1.05 5.48 -5.91
C TRP A 46 1.59 6.45 -6.96
N LEU A 47 2.66 6.05 -7.67
CA LEU A 47 3.21 6.84 -8.78
C LEU A 47 2.17 7.02 -9.92
N LEU A 48 1.45 5.95 -10.27
CA LEU A 48 0.40 6.01 -11.29
C LEU A 48 -0.80 6.88 -10.86
N LEU A 49 -1.02 7.05 -9.56
CA LEU A 49 -2.05 7.93 -9.01
C LEU A 49 -1.60 9.40 -8.89
N GLY A 50 -0.40 9.75 -9.37
CA GLY A 50 0.17 11.09 -9.28
C GLY A 50 0.70 11.48 -7.90
N ALA A 51 0.78 10.54 -6.96
CA ALA A 51 1.35 10.78 -5.63
C ALA A 51 2.87 10.50 -5.63
N GLU A 52 3.62 11.29 -6.40
CA GLU A 52 5.06 11.09 -6.62
C GLU A 52 5.86 11.12 -5.33
N PHE A 53 5.63 12.10 -4.46
CA PHE A 53 6.33 12.24 -3.19
C PHE A 53 6.13 11.02 -2.29
N LEU A 54 4.90 10.54 -2.17
CA LEU A 54 4.57 9.37 -1.35
C LEU A 54 5.21 8.10 -1.91
N SER A 55 5.22 7.94 -3.23
CA SER A 55 5.89 6.82 -3.91
C SER A 55 7.39 6.79 -3.62
N ILE A 56 8.06 7.94 -3.74
CA ILE A 56 9.51 8.05 -3.49
C ILE A 56 9.84 7.75 -2.02
N ILE A 57 9.10 8.29 -1.07
CA ILE A 57 9.30 8.00 0.36
C ILE A 57 9.10 6.50 0.63
N LEU A 58 8.10 5.89 0.04
CA LEU A 58 7.80 4.48 0.25
C LEU A 58 8.95 3.60 -0.25
N ILE A 59 9.56 3.93 -1.39
CA ILE A 59 10.73 3.21 -1.89
C ILE A 59 11.97 3.49 -1.02
N LEU A 60 12.26 4.76 -0.77
CA LEU A 60 13.51 5.14 -0.12
C LEU A 60 13.53 4.70 1.35
N VAL A 61 12.48 5.02 2.10
CA VAL A 61 12.43 4.78 3.54
C VAL A 61 11.94 3.37 3.85
N TYR A 62 10.78 2.97 3.31
CA TYR A 62 10.22 1.67 3.65
C TYR A 62 10.96 0.51 2.99
N VAL A 63 11.16 0.54 1.68
CA VAL A 63 11.84 -0.54 0.97
C VAL A 63 13.35 -0.48 1.23
N GLY A 64 13.96 0.70 1.11
CA GLY A 64 15.41 0.86 1.23
C GLY A 64 15.93 0.75 2.65
N ALA A 65 15.35 1.43 3.61
CA ALA A 65 15.88 1.44 4.98
C ALA A 65 15.19 0.42 5.89
N VAL A 66 13.86 0.52 6.06
CA VAL A 66 13.13 -0.26 7.06
C VAL A 66 13.10 -1.74 6.71
N MET A 67 12.78 -2.08 5.46
CA MET A 67 12.67 -3.48 5.06
C MET A 67 14.01 -4.18 4.95
N VAL A 68 15.08 -3.48 4.56
CA VAL A 68 16.44 -4.04 4.55
C VAL A 68 16.89 -4.36 5.97
N LEU A 69 16.65 -3.45 6.93
CA LEU A 69 16.93 -3.71 8.33
C LEU A 69 16.10 -4.91 8.85
N PHE A 70 14.82 -4.96 8.53
CA PHE A 70 13.94 -6.05 8.93
C PHE A 70 14.39 -7.39 8.34
N LEU A 71 14.76 -7.44 7.07
CA LEU A 71 15.33 -8.63 6.42
C LEU A 71 16.58 -9.11 7.14
N PHE A 72 17.47 -8.19 7.49
CA PHE A 72 18.70 -8.51 8.21
C PHE A 72 18.40 -9.13 9.57
N VAL A 73 17.49 -8.54 10.33
CA VAL A 73 17.07 -9.05 11.64
C VAL A 73 16.44 -10.44 11.52
N VAL A 74 15.52 -10.63 10.57
CA VAL A 74 14.84 -11.92 10.36
C VAL A 74 15.82 -13.02 9.92
N MET A 75 16.84 -12.65 9.15
CA MET A 75 17.86 -13.60 8.71
C MET A 75 18.81 -13.99 9.86
N MET A 76 19.09 -13.07 10.80
CA MET A 76 19.93 -13.37 11.97
C MET A 76 19.20 -14.14 13.06
N LEU A 77 17.88 -14.00 13.15
CA LEU A 77 17.06 -14.78 14.08
C LEU A 77 16.91 -16.21 13.54
N ASP A 78 17.49 -17.17 14.24
CA ASP A 78 17.24 -18.60 14.01
C ASP A 78 15.81 -18.95 14.49
N ILE A 79 14.82 -18.53 13.70
CA ILE A 79 13.41 -18.81 14.01
C ILE A 79 13.16 -20.27 13.73
N ASN A 80 13.16 -21.06 14.81
CA ASN A 80 12.74 -22.45 14.76
C ASN A 80 11.32 -22.52 14.19
N ILE A 81 11.19 -22.97 12.93
CA ILE A 81 9.90 -23.08 12.23
C ILE A 81 9.12 -24.18 12.95
N ALA A 82 8.43 -23.81 14.02
CA ALA A 82 7.49 -24.71 14.66
C ALA A 82 6.49 -25.19 13.61
N LYS A 83 6.40 -26.50 13.44
CA LYS A 83 5.46 -27.15 12.52
C LYS A 83 4.10 -26.50 12.69
N LYS A 84 3.59 -25.87 11.64
CA LYS A 84 2.26 -25.24 11.62
C LYS A 84 1.26 -26.30 12.09
N SER A 85 0.80 -26.20 13.32
CA SER A 85 -0.19 -27.13 13.85
C SER A 85 -1.52 -26.91 13.14
N ALA A 86 -2.28 -27.97 12.90
CA ALA A 86 -3.58 -27.99 12.22
C ALA A 86 -4.66 -27.10 12.87
N ALA A 87 -4.33 -26.40 13.96
CA ALA A 87 -5.21 -25.47 14.66
C ALA A 87 -5.67 -24.26 13.83
N TYR A 88 -4.92 -23.87 12.81
CA TYR A 88 -5.30 -22.74 11.96
C TYR A 88 -6.61 -22.96 11.19
N ILE A 89 -6.91 -24.20 10.82
CA ILE A 89 -8.12 -24.54 10.04
C ILE A 89 -9.40 -24.29 10.87
N LYS A 90 -9.32 -24.42 12.19
CA LYS A 90 -10.48 -24.22 13.09
C LYS A 90 -10.98 -22.76 13.11
N TYR A 91 -10.09 -21.79 12.96
CA TYR A 91 -10.43 -20.35 13.02
C TYR A 91 -10.61 -19.71 11.65
N LEU A 92 -10.40 -20.44 10.58
CA LEU A 92 -10.54 -19.95 9.21
C LEU A 92 -11.94 -19.38 8.93
N PRO A 93 -13.07 -19.98 9.35
CA PRO A 93 -14.40 -19.41 9.09
C PRO A 93 -14.61 -18.08 9.82
N VAL A 94 -14.02 -17.88 10.99
CA VAL A 94 -14.10 -16.60 11.72
C VAL A 94 -13.33 -15.51 10.96
N GLY A 95 -12.14 -15.83 10.44
CA GLY A 95 -11.35 -14.90 9.62
C GLY A 95 -12.08 -14.48 8.34
N ILE A 96 -12.72 -15.43 7.65
CA ILE A 96 -13.54 -15.14 6.48
C ILE A 96 -14.73 -14.24 6.84
N GLY A 97 -15.40 -14.49 7.97
CA GLY A 97 -16.51 -13.67 8.44
C GLY A 97 -16.11 -12.22 8.67
N VAL A 98 -15.01 -11.99 9.36
CA VAL A 98 -14.46 -10.64 9.60
C VAL A 98 -14.07 -9.96 8.28
N PHE A 99 -13.44 -10.69 7.36
CA PHE A 99 -13.06 -10.17 6.04
C PHE A 99 -14.29 -9.71 5.25
N ILE A 100 -15.37 -10.50 5.22
CA ILE A 100 -16.61 -10.15 4.51
C ILE A 100 -17.25 -8.90 5.13
N ILE A 101 -17.36 -8.83 6.46
CA ILE A 101 -17.94 -7.68 7.17
C ILE A 101 -17.16 -6.41 6.83
N PHE A 102 -15.82 -6.47 6.86
CA PHE A 102 -14.97 -5.33 6.55
C PHE A 102 -15.15 -4.84 5.10
N ASN A 103 -15.23 -5.76 4.14
CA ASN A 103 -15.49 -5.41 2.74
C ASN A 103 -16.87 -4.78 2.55
N VAL A 104 -17.91 -5.31 3.18
CA VAL A 104 -19.28 -4.73 3.12
C VAL A 104 -19.28 -3.31 3.68
N LEU A 105 -18.59 -3.06 4.80
CA LEU A 105 -18.49 -1.71 5.39
C LEU A 105 -17.79 -0.74 4.44
N ILE A 106 -16.70 -1.16 3.79
CA ILE A 106 -16.00 -0.33 2.79
C ILE A 106 -16.92 0.01 1.63
N ILE A 107 -17.59 -0.98 1.05
CA ILE A 107 -18.50 -0.78 -0.08
C ILE A 107 -19.64 0.16 0.31
N PHE A 108 -20.24 -0.04 1.47
CA PHE A 108 -21.32 0.81 1.99
C PHE A 108 -20.85 2.27 2.17
N PHE A 109 -19.66 2.47 2.73
CA PHE A 109 -19.07 3.80 2.88
C PHE A 109 -18.83 4.48 1.53
N PHE A 110 -18.30 3.73 0.56
CA PHE A 110 -18.07 4.26 -0.79
C PHE A 110 -19.38 4.68 -1.47
N ILE A 111 -20.39 3.84 -1.47
CA ILE A 111 -21.69 4.16 -2.09
C ILE A 111 -22.26 5.44 -1.49
N ASN A 112 -22.35 5.55 -0.16
CA ASN A 112 -22.88 6.73 0.50
C ASN A 112 -22.07 8.01 0.25
N THR A 113 -20.75 7.89 0.11
CA THR A 113 -19.87 9.04 -0.14
C THR A 113 -20.02 9.52 -1.58
N PHE A 114 -20.08 8.61 -2.56
CA PHE A 114 -20.17 8.98 -3.97
C PHE A 114 -21.55 9.59 -4.34
N GLU A 115 -22.64 9.21 -3.68
CA GLU A 115 -23.95 9.84 -3.88
C GLU A 115 -23.95 11.32 -3.47
N ASN A 116 -23.11 11.72 -2.51
CA ASN A 116 -23.01 13.08 -1.99
C ASN A 116 -21.98 13.96 -2.72
N ILE A 117 -21.13 13.41 -3.57
CA ILE A 117 -20.16 14.18 -4.34
C ILE A 117 -20.89 14.84 -5.52
N ASN A 118 -21.18 16.14 -5.36
CA ASN A 118 -21.76 16.96 -6.42
C ASN A 118 -20.70 17.11 -7.53
N TYR A 119 -20.93 16.49 -8.69
CA TYR A 119 -20.02 16.50 -9.84
C TYR A 119 -19.61 17.91 -10.31
N ASN A 120 -20.34 18.94 -9.90
CA ASN A 120 -20.03 20.34 -10.20
C ASN A 120 -18.80 20.88 -9.44
N ALA A 121 -18.41 20.26 -8.33
CA ALA A 121 -17.21 20.67 -7.59
C ALA A 121 -15.91 20.16 -8.23
N ILE A 122 -15.98 19.08 -8.97
CA ILE A 122 -14.78 18.48 -9.62
C ILE A 122 -14.32 19.30 -10.83
N ASN A 123 -15.26 19.95 -11.53
CA ASN A 123 -14.94 20.75 -12.72
C ASN A 123 -14.34 22.13 -12.40
N SER A 124 -14.32 22.56 -11.14
CA SER A 124 -13.73 23.84 -10.70
C SER A 124 -12.28 23.73 -10.22
N ILE A 125 -11.78 22.52 -10.04
CA ILE A 125 -10.36 22.30 -9.74
C ILE A 125 -9.62 22.32 -11.08
N ASN A 126 -9.18 23.51 -11.49
CA ASN A 126 -8.12 23.62 -12.49
C ASN A 126 -6.91 22.91 -11.88
N VAL A 127 -6.69 21.67 -12.27
CA VAL A 127 -5.48 20.93 -11.95
C VAL A 127 -4.34 21.64 -12.65
N ILE A 128 -3.73 22.59 -11.95
CA ILE A 128 -2.43 23.12 -12.32
C ILE A 128 -1.54 21.91 -12.31
N SER A 129 -0.94 21.58 -13.44
CA SER A 129 -0.07 20.42 -13.67
C SER A 129 1.31 20.60 -13.03
N GLU A 130 1.34 21.13 -11.80
CA GLU A 130 2.55 21.21 -11.02
C GLU A 130 2.78 19.88 -10.32
N SER A 131 4.04 19.46 -10.27
CA SER A 131 4.45 18.24 -9.58
C SER A 131 3.94 18.25 -8.13
N ASN A 132 3.35 17.16 -7.68
CA ASN A 132 2.87 17.01 -6.28
C ASN A 132 3.99 17.31 -5.28
N THR A 133 5.23 16.94 -5.61
CA THR A 133 6.42 17.19 -4.80
C THR A 133 6.75 18.68 -4.68
N GLU A 134 6.62 19.43 -5.77
CA GLU A 134 6.89 20.86 -5.80
C GLU A 134 5.88 21.64 -4.96
N ASN A 135 4.59 21.36 -5.14
CA ASN A 135 3.51 21.96 -4.34
C ASN A 135 3.69 21.68 -2.85
N LEU A 136 4.02 20.46 -2.48
CA LEU A 136 4.24 20.08 -1.10
C LEU A 136 5.45 20.81 -0.50
N GLY A 137 6.54 20.92 -1.27
CA GLY A 137 7.71 21.69 -0.89
C GLY A 137 7.38 23.19 -0.68
N TYR A 138 6.65 23.77 -1.62
CA TYR A 138 6.24 25.17 -1.51
C TYR A 138 5.42 25.44 -0.25
N VAL A 139 4.39 24.65 0.01
CA VAL A 139 3.53 24.80 1.19
C VAL A 139 4.32 24.64 2.50
N LEU A 140 5.21 23.64 2.59
CA LEU A 140 6.03 23.40 3.77
C LEU A 140 6.99 24.56 4.07
N PHE A 141 7.60 25.14 3.03
CA PHE A 141 8.60 26.18 3.21
C PHE A 141 8.04 27.62 3.16
N THR A 142 6.76 27.81 2.88
CA THR A 142 6.13 29.13 2.91
C THR A 142 5.09 29.27 4.01
N ASP A 143 4.10 28.38 4.04
CA ASP A 143 2.95 28.50 4.93
C ASP A 143 3.22 27.90 6.32
N TYR A 144 4.03 26.83 6.38
CA TYR A 144 4.30 26.05 7.59
C TYR A 144 5.78 26.07 8.02
N ILE A 145 6.49 27.14 7.70
CA ILE A 145 7.93 27.25 7.99
C ILE A 145 8.24 27.15 9.49
N VAL A 146 7.38 27.70 10.34
CA VAL A 146 7.57 27.72 11.80
C VAL A 146 7.35 26.33 12.43
N GLU A 147 6.43 25.53 11.87
CA GLU A 147 6.18 24.19 12.36
C GLU A 147 7.20 23.18 11.82
N PHE A 148 7.88 23.51 10.74
CA PHE A 148 8.87 22.65 10.12
C PHE A 148 10.27 22.80 10.74
N GLU A 149 10.62 23.96 11.34
CA GLU A 149 11.90 24.27 11.97
C GLU A 149 11.97 23.75 13.42
#